data_068b874f9319f9404d7588799c0cc838
#
_entry.id   068b874f9319f9404d7588799c0cc838
#
_cell.length_a   1.000
_cell.length_b   1.000
_cell.length_c   1.000
_cell.angle_alpha   90.00
_cell.angle_beta   90.00
_cell.angle_gamma   90.00
#
_symmetry.space_group_name_H-M   'P 1'
#
loop_
_entity.id
_entity.type
_entity.pdbx_description
1 polymer ?
#
loop_
_entity_poly.entity_id
_entity_poly.type
_entity_poly.pdbx_seq_one_letter_code
_entity_poly.pdbx_strand_id
1 'polypeptide(L)'
;YCKVTYAKDGKRYSGKSDAKYFCIYPEKVGIPVIEEQPQNIQHVLGKQEIVQLEIILEKNEEVKITNLTPMYQWYRSTEADTTKGTLIAGATEATYHPDVSKEGTIYYYCKVKYERWDYNEDKDTGDVYSYSEEVCSDIAKVECIPEPFPWEGNGSESNPYQLKTAEDLEALREKVNTDGYSFDGMNFRMMADITLPSDWKPIGGLATGHGLSENGKYLWAFSGILDG
;
A
#
# COMPACT_ATOMS: atom_id res chain seq x y z
N TYR A 1 -48.56 10.46 -9.25
CA TYR A 1 -47.77 11.31 -8.34
C TYR A 1 -47.91 10.82 -6.90
N CYS A 2 -46.91 11.02 -6.08
CA CYS A 2 -46.97 10.81 -4.64
C CYS A 2 -46.94 12.18 -3.94
N LYS A 3 -47.86 12.39 -2.99
CA LYS A 3 -47.81 13.55 -2.10
C LYS A 3 -47.27 13.07 -0.76
N VAL A 4 -46.06 13.59 -0.43
CA VAL A 4 -45.45 13.31 0.89
C VAL A 4 -45.69 14.52 1.78
N THR A 5 -46.10 14.26 3.00
CA THR A 5 -46.25 15.28 4.05
C THR A 5 -45.46 14.79 5.27
N TYR A 6 -44.53 15.59 5.76
CA TYR A 6 -43.81 15.31 6.99
C TYR A 6 -43.79 16.54 7.90
N ALA A 7 -43.63 16.33 9.18
CA ALA A 7 -43.52 17.40 10.17
C ALA A 7 -42.12 17.42 10.79
N LYS A 8 -41.48 18.59 10.78
CA LYS A 8 -40.20 18.84 11.43
C LYS A 8 -40.31 20.18 12.18
N ASP A 9 -39.86 20.22 13.43
CA ASP A 9 -39.80 21.43 14.27
C ASP A 9 -41.16 22.17 14.37
N GLY A 10 -42.27 21.40 14.48
CA GLY A 10 -43.63 21.93 14.56
C GLY A 10 -44.17 22.51 13.24
N LYS A 11 -43.42 22.44 12.15
CA LYS A 11 -43.87 22.85 10.82
C LYS A 11 -44.17 21.66 9.93
N ARG A 12 -45.24 21.78 9.12
CA ARG A 12 -45.61 20.78 8.11
C ARG A 12 -45.01 21.16 6.77
N TYR A 13 -44.34 20.21 6.14
CA TYR A 13 -43.84 20.31 4.79
C TYR A 13 -44.61 19.34 3.90
N SER A 14 -44.96 19.74 2.70
CA SER A 14 -45.56 18.84 1.72
C SER A 14 -44.97 19.13 0.34
N GLY A 15 -44.65 18.05 -0.36
CA GLY A 15 -44.19 18.09 -1.73
C GLY A 15 -44.99 17.16 -2.62
N LYS A 16 -45.14 17.49 -3.90
CA LYS A 16 -45.61 16.60 -4.95
C LYS A 16 -44.40 16.16 -5.78
N SER A 17 -44.36 14.88 -6.08
CA SER A 17 -43.38 14.36 -7.04
C SER A 17 -44.11 13.90 -8.30
N ASP A 18 -43.63 14.32 -9.44
CA ASP A 18 -44.05 13.77 -10.73
C ASP A 18 -43.21 12.51 -11.10
N ALA A 19 -42.20 12.18 -10.31
CA ALA A 19 -41.33 11.03 -10.54
C ALA A 19 -42.00 9.72 -10.07
N LYS A 20 -41.72 8.64 -10.79
CA LYS A 20 -42.12 7.27 -10.45
C LYS A 20 -41.36 6.72 -9.23
N TYR A 21 -40.26 7.33 -8.86
CA TYR A 21 -39.41 6.91 -7.76
C TYR A 21 -39.16 8.08 -6.81
N PHE A 22 -39.32 7.79 -5.53
CA PHE A 22 -39.03 8.73 -4.46
C PHE A 22 -38.02 8.10 -3.50
N CYS A 23 -36.84 8.70 -3.40
CA CYS A 23 -35.81 8.27 -2.46
C CYS A 23 -35.80 9.22 -1.27
N ILE A 24 -35.99 8.70 -0.06
CA ILE A 24 -35.76 9.43 1.19
C ILE A 24 -34.41 8.95 1.70
N TYR A 25 -33.45 9.85 1.69
CA TYR A 25 -32.14 9.57 2.27
C TYR A 25 -32.09 10.09 3.70
N PRO A 26 -31.47 9.37 4.63
CA PRO A 26 -31.25 9.88 5.96
C PRO A 26 -30.39 11.14 5.92
N GLU A 27 -30.66 12.08 6.80
CA GLU A 27 -29.95 13.37 6.87
C GLU A 27 -28.50 13.22 7.31
N LYS A 28 -28.17 12.14 8.03
CA LYS A 28 -26.79 11.73 8.37
C LYS A 28 -26.70 10.21 8.32
N VAL A 29 -25.65 9.74 7.71
CA VAL A 29 -25.23 8.34 7.77
C VAL A 29 -24.22 8.17 8.90
N GLY A 30 -24.17 6.99 9.48
CA GLY A 30 -23.21 6.69 10.55
C GLY A 30 -21.76 6.97 10.13
N ILE A 31 -20.91 7.28 11.10
CA ILE A 31 -19.47 7.45 10.91
C ILE A 31 -18.88 6.12 10.46
N PRO A 32 -17.90 6.09 9.54
CA PRO A 32 -17.20 4.85 9.20
C PRO A 32 -16.61 4.18 10.44
N VAL A 33 -16.77 2.88 10.57
CA VAL A 33 -16.12 2.09 11.61
C VAL A 33 -15.06 1.22 10.95
N ILE A 34 -13.80 1.37 11.38
CA ILE A 34 -12.70 0.54 10.89
C ILE A 34 -12.71 -0.76 11.71
N GLU A 35 -13.04 -1.87 11.06
CA GLU A 35 -13.06 -3.21 11.66
C GLU A 35 -11.65 -3.78 11.78
N GLU A 36 -10.83 -3.60 10.72
CA GLU A 36 -9.43 -4.00 10.74
C GLU A 36 -8.51 -2.80 10.50
N GLN A 37 -7.58 -2.61 11.44
CA GLN A 37 -6.60 -1.53 11.41
C GLN A 37 -5.37 -1.96 10.60
N PRO A 38 -4.64 -0.99 9.97
CA PRO A 38 -3.41 -1.30 9.27
C PRO A 38 -2.36 -1.84 10.24
N GLN A 39 -1.70 -2.93 9.85
CA GLN A 39 -0.75 -3.64 10.71
C GLN A 39 0.68 -3.11 10.54
N ASN A 40 1.47 -3.22 11.61
CA ASN A 40 2.90 -2.94 11.54
C ASN A 40 3.61 -3.98 10.66
N ILE A 41 4.55 -3.50 9.84
CA ILE A 41 5.30 -4.34 8.92
C ILE A 41 6.79 -4.14 9.16
N GLN A 42 7.54 -5.22 9.24
CA GLN A 42 9.00 -5.21 9.15
C GLN A 42 9.38 -5.89 7.83
N HIS A 43 10.04 -5.15 6.94
CA HIS A 43 10.50 -5.62 5.65
C HIS A 43 12.02 -5.70 5.63
N VAL A 44 12.54 -6.81 5.12
CA VAL A 44 13.98 -6.98 4.92
C VAL A 44 14.35 -6.50 3.52
N LEU A 45 15.26 -5.55 3.42
CA LEU A 45 15.70 -4.99 2.15
C LEU A 45 16.19 -6.08 1.19
N GLY A 46 15.79 -5.96 -0.06
CA GLY A 46 16.13 -6.92 -1.11
C GLY A 46 15.18 -8.10 -1.25
N LYS A 47 14.30 -8.38 -0.28
CA LYS A 47 13.25 -9.37 -0.46
C LYS A 47 12.17 -8.89 -1.40
N GLN A 48 11.70 -9.80 -2.27
CA GLN A 48 10.61 -9.52 -3.20
C GLN A 48 9.27 -9.95 -2.60
N GLU A 49 8.88 -9.28 -1.54
CA GLU A 49 7.58 -9.45 -0.91
C GLU A 49 6.69 -8.25 -1.25
N ILE A 50 5.41 -8.52 -1.50
CA ILE A 50 4.45 -7.44 -1.64
C ILE A 50 4.15 -6.91 -0.25
N VAL A 51 4.60 -5.69 0.03
CA VAL A 51 4.28 -4.98 1.27
C VAL A 51 3.01 -4.18 1.04
N GLN A 52 1.98 -4.47 1.82
CA GLN A 52 0.66 -3.84 1.70
C GLN A 52 0.14 -3.46 3.08
N LEU A 53 -0.34 -2.24 3.20
CA LEU A 53 -1.18 -1.78 4.29
C LEU A 53 -2.63 -1.83 3.83
N GLU A 54 -3.54 -2.21 4.72
CA GLU A 54 -4.96 -2.33 4.44
C GLU A 54 -5.78 -1.90 5.64
N ILE A 55 -6.95 -1.32 5.38
CA ILE A 55 -8.01 -1.14 6.36
C ILE A 55 -9.28 -1.79 5.85
N ILE A 56 -10.03 -2.41 6.75
CA ILE A 56 -11.35 -2.99 6.45
C ILE A 56 -12.39 -2.22 7.25
N LEU A 57 -13.45 -1.80 6.57
CA LEU A 57 -14.58 -1.14 7.21
C LEU A 57 -15.64 -2.16 7.60
N GLU A 58 -16.27 -1.93 8.75
CA GLU A 58 -17.46 -2.68 9.14
C GLU A 58 -18.56 -2.52 8.07
N LYS A 59 -19.23 -3.63 7.80
CA LYS A 59 -20.36 -3.64 6.85
C LYS A 59 -21.52 -2.83 7.41
N ASN A 60 -21.81 -1.72 6.76
CA ASN A 60 -22.94 -0.86 7.10
C ASN A 60 -24.02 -0.98 6.02
N GLU A 61 -25.17 -1.56 6.39
CA GLU A 61 -26.28 -1.74 5.46
C GLU A 61 -26.90 -0.41 4.99
N GLU A 62 -26.80 0.66 5.79
CA GLU A 62 -27.25 2.00 5.40
C GLU A 62 -26.44 2.55 4.21
N VAL A 63 -25.14 2.22 4.15
CA VAL A 63 -24.26 2.61 3.04
C VAL A 63 -24.73 2.00 1.73
N LYS A 64 -25.17 0.75 1.73
CA LYS A 64 -25.72 0.09 0.53
C LYS A 64 -27.00 0.73 0.04
N ILE A 65 -27.90 1.12 0.96
CA ILE A 65 -29.21 1.68 0.62
C ILE A 65 -29.07 3.10 0.07
N THR A 66 -28.08 3.85 0.54
CA THR A 66 -27.91 5.28 0.25
C THR A 66 -26.89 5.59 -0.84
N ASN A 67 -26.32 4.58 -1.48
CA ASN A 67 -25.25 4.71 -2.50
C ASN A 67 -24.05 5.55 -2.02
N LEU A 68 -23.74 5.47 -0.73
CA LEU A 68 -22.55 6.12 -0.17
C LEU A 68 -21.31 5.33 -0.52
N THR A 69 -20.26 6.06 -0.85
CA THR A 69 -18.97 5.48 -1.18
C THR A 69 -17.96 5.85 -0.10
N PRO A 70 -17.21 4.89 0.44
CA PRO A 70 -16.10 5.21 1.32
C PRO A 70 -14.98 5.88 0.51
N MET A 71 -14.49 6.99 1.02
CA MET A 71 -13.37 7.74 0.47
C MET A 71 -12.19 7.61 1.41
N TYR A 72 -11.10 7.10 0.90
CA TYR A 72 -9.86 6.87 1.63
C TYR A 72 -8.82 7.90 1.25
N GLN A 73 -7.93 8.22 2.18
CA GLN A 73 -6.72 8.98 1.91
C GLN A 73 -5.62 8.53 2.86
N TRP A 74 -4.52 8.04 2.30
CA TRP A 74 -3.35 7.66 3.07
C TRP A 74 -2.41 8.84 3.30
N TYR A 75 -1.75 8.79 4.45
CA TYR A 75 -0.76 9.76 4.92
C TYR A 75 0.49 9.02 5.38
N ARG A 76 1.64 9.70 5.28
CA ARG A 76 2.91 9.23 5.82
C ARG A 76 3.50 10.24 6.78
N SER A 77 4.23 9.76 7.78
CA SER A 77 4.94 10.58 8.77
C SER A 77 6.27 9.93 9.13
N THR A 78 7.24 10.72 9.53
CA THR A 78 8.50 10.25 10.14
C THR A 78 8.36 10.03 11.64
N GLU A 79 7.23 10.39 12.23
CA GLU A 79 6.91 10.25 13.64
C GLU A 79 5.59 9.50 13.80
N ALA A 80 5.42 8.79 14.91
CA ALA A 80 4.16 8.11 15.27
C ALA A 80 3.08 9.11 15.72
N ASP A 81 2.73 10.04 14.83
CA ASP A 81 1.80 11.14 15.12
C ASP A 81 0.93 11.46 13.89
N THR A 82 -0.39 11.23 14.00
CA THR A 82 -1.35 11.49 12.92
C THR A 82 -1.53 12.96 12.60
N THR A 83 -1.08 13.87 13.48
CA THR A 83 -1.20 15.32 13.26
C THR A 83 -0.07 15.87 12.39
N LYS A 84 1.02 15.10 12.21
CA LYS A 84 2.24 15.51 11.49
C LYS A 84 2.39 14.85 10.13
N GLY A 85 1.41 14.05 9.71
CA GLY A 85 1.49 13.32 8.46
C GLY A 85 1.34 14.20 7.23
N THR A 86 2.03 13.81 6.17
CA THR A 86 1.91 14.39 4.84
C THR A 86 1.02 13.49 3.99
N LEU A 87 0.06 14.09 3.29
CA LEU A 87 -0.81 13.40 2.35
C LEU A 87 0.00 12.71 1.24
N ILE A 88 -0.36 11.48 0.91
CA ILE A 88 0.21 10.73 -0.21
C ILE A 88 -0.71 10.90 -1.42
N ALA A 89 -0.25 11.63 -2.43
CA ALA A 89 -1.04 11.91 -3.61
C ALA A 89 -1.46 10.62 -4.34
N GLY A 90 -2.75 10.48 -4.62
CA GLY A 90 -3.30 9.32 -5.33
C GLY A 90 -3.49 8.05 -4.49
N ALA A 91 -3.13 8.06 -3.21
CA ALA A 91 -3.35 6.92 -2.32
C ALA A 91 -4.78 6.98 -1.72
N THR A 92 -5.77 6.61 -2.52
CA THR A 92 -7.21 6.78 -2.24
C THR A 92 -7.99 5.47 -2.20
N GLU A 93 -7.29 4.35 -2.08
CA GLU A 93 -7.90 3.02 -1.95
C GLU A 93 -7.84 2.52 -0.50
N ALA A 94 -8.60 1.47 -0.18
CA ALA A 94 -8.54 0.82 1.14
C ALA A 94 -7.17 0.21 1.44
N THR A 95 -6.39 -0.06 0.39
CA THR A 95 -5.04 -0.62 0.43
C THR A 95 -4.01 0.41 -0.03
N TYR A 96 -2.80 0.30 0.50
CA TYR A 96 -1.66 1.11 0.09
C TYR A 96 -0.37 0.28 0.09
N HIS A 97 0.47 0.48 -0.92
CA HIS A 97 1.78 -0.17 -1.04
C HIS A 97 2.89 0.83 -0.71
N PRO A 98 3.48 0.74 0.49
CA PRO A 98 4.61 1.60 0.87
C PRO A 98 5.84 1.36 0.00
N ASP A 99 6.63 2.42 -0.22
CA ASP A 99 7.98 2.28 -0.76
C ASP A 99 8.89 1.67 0.32
N VAL A 100 9.39 0.48 0.06
CA VAL A 100 10.28 -0.29 0.96
C VAL A 100 11.69 -0.45 0.38
N SER A 101 12.08 0.42 -0.53
CA SER A 101 13.37 0.36 -1.22
C SER A 101 14.55 0.86 -0.39
N LYS A 102 14.30 1.53 0.74
CA LYS A 102 15.33 2.18 1.57
C LYS A 102 15.19 1.78 3.03
N GLU A 103 16.33 1.63 3.69
CA GLU A 103 16.40 1.45 5.14
C GLU A 103 15.76 2.62 5.89
N GLY A 104 15.04 2.29 6.95
CA GLY A 104 14.44 3.28 7.83
C GLY A 104 13.04 2.89 8.31
N THR A 105 12.45 3.81 9.03
CA THR A 105 11.10 3.66 9.58
C THR A 105 10.22 4.80 9.09
N ILE A 106 9.08 4.46 8.52
CA ILE A 106 8.03 5.40 8.14
C ILE A 106 6.71 4.92 8.78
N TYR A 107 5.92 5.87 9.20
CA TYR A 107 4.60 5.65 9.78
C TYR A 107 3.52 6.03 8.78
N TYR A 108 2.47 5.22 8.73
CA TYR A 108 1.35 5.41 7.81
C TYR A 108 0.03 5.36 8.57
N TYR A 109 -0.94 6.11 8.10
CA TYR A 109 -2.31 6.04 8.56
C TYR A 109 -3.27 6.43 7.44
N CYS A 110 -4.50 5.98 7.53
CA CYS A 110 -5.54 6.30 6.57
C CYS A 110 -6.66 7.08 7.23
N LYS A 111 -7.15 8.09 6.54
CA LYS A 111 -8.39 8.78 6.89
C LYS A 111 -9.49 8.33 5.96
N VAL A 112 -10.66 8.08 6.51
CA VAL A 112 -11.81 7.60 5.77
C VAL A 112 -13.07 8.37 6.16
N LYS A 113 -13.89 8.67 5.17
CA LYS A 113 -15.22 9.26 5.31
C LYS A 113 -16.15 8.67 4.28
N TYR A 114 -17.45 8.79 4.48
CA TYR A 114 -18.43 8.48 3.44
C TYR A 114 -18.75 9.74 2.64
N GLU A 115 -18.76 9.63 1.32
CA GLU A 115 -19.23 10.64 0.41
C GLU A 115 -20.34 10.10 -0.48
N ARG A 116 -21.22 10.99 -0.91
CA ARG A 116 -22.24 10.71 -1.89
C ARG A 116 -22.16 11.72 -3.03
N TRP A 117 -22.34 11.21 -4.24
CA TRP A 117 -22.54 12.02 -5.43
C TRP A 117 -24.04 12.10 -5.72
N ASP A 118 -24.61 13.29 -5.74
CA ASP A 118 -25.94 13.55 -6.22
C ASP A 118 -25.85 14.32 -7.54
N TYR A 119 -26.70 13.92 -8.48
CA TYR A 119 -26.86 14.63 -9.75
C TYR A 119 -27.84 15.79 -9.56
N ASN A 120 -27.45 16.98 -9.89
CA ASN A 120 -28.29 18.17 -9.87
C ASN A 120 -28.86 18.38 -11.27
N GLU A 121 -30.13 18.02 -11.48
CA GLU A 121 -30.80 18.14 -12.79
C GLU A 121 -30.88 19.61 -13.26
N ASP A 122 -31.00 20.58 -12.35
CA ASP A 122 -31.14 21.99 -12.69
C ASP A 122 -29.83 22.61 -13.20
N LYS A 123 -28.69 22.03 -12.84
CA LYS A 123 -27.33 22.53 -13.15
C LYS A 123 -26.58 21.67 -14.15
N ASP A 124 -27.09 20.48 -14.48
CA ASP A 124 -26.38 19.45 -15.25
C ASP A 124 -24.97 19.16 -14.68
N THR A 125 -24.86 19.19 -13.35
CA THR A 125 -23.63 18.97 -12.61
C THR A 125 -23.85 17.99 -11.48
N GLY A 126 -22.79 17.23 -11.13
CA GLY A 126 -22.76 16.42 -9.92
C GLY A 126 -22.22 17.25 -8.75
N ASP A 127 -22.92 17.26 -7.63
CA ASP A 127 -22.43 17.84 -6.38
C ASP A 127 -22.01 16.71 -5.43
N VAL A 128 -20.85 16.86 -4.78
CA VAL A 128 -20.37 15.92 -3.74
C VAL A 128 -20.86 16.42 -2.39
N TYR A 129 -21.49 15.54 -1.65
CA TYR A 129 -21.91 15.81 -0.28
C TYR A 129 -21.18 14.87 0.67
N SER A 130 -20.51 15.43 1.66
CA SER A 130 -19.94 14.64 2.76
C SER A 130 -21.03 14.36 3.78
N TYR A 131 -21.32 13.10 4.04
CA TYR A 131 -22.37 12.69 4.98
C TYR A 131 -21.85 12.21 6.33
N SER A 132 -20.55 11.97 6.45
CA SER A 132 -19.93 11.56 7.70
C SER A 132 -18.80 12.47 8.10
N GLU A 133 -18.49 12.44 9.39
CA GLU A 133 -17.20 12.91 9.88
C GLU A 133 -16.10 11.98 9.39
N GLU A 134 -14.87 12.50 9.29
CA GLU A 134 -13.69 11.74 8.92
C GLU A 134 -13.17 10.95 10.13
N VAL A 135 -12.87 9.68 9.92
CA VAL A 135 -12.25 8.80 10.91
C VAL A 135 -10.81 8.54 10.49
N CYS A 136 -9.92 8.57 11.46
CA CYS A 136 -8.51 8.24 11.28
C CYS A 136 -8.24 6.82 11.78
N SER A 137 -7.51 6.03 11.01
CA SER A 137 -7.03 4.72 11.44
C SER A 137 -5.96 4.85 12.54
N ASP A 138 -5.61 3.74 13.17
CA ASP A 138 -4.38 3.60 13.92
C ASP A 138 -3.17 3.82 13.01
N ILE A 139 -2.02 4.09 13.63
CA ILE A 139 -0.76 4.26 12.94
C ILE A 139 -0.11 2.89 12.72
N ALA A 140 0.22 2.57 11.48
CA ALA A 140 1.07 1.45 11.15
C ALA A 140 2.52 1.89 10.98
N LYS A 141 3.44 1.19 11.63
CA LYS A 141 4.90 1.32 11.44
C LYS A 141 5.34 0.40 10.32
N VAL A 142 5.98 0.94 9.29
CA VAL A 142 6.70 0.18 8.27
C VAL A 142 8.19 0.41 8.49
N GLU A 143 8.90 -0.65 8.83
CA GLU A 143 10.32 -0.63 9.15
C GLU A 143 11.08 -1.48 8.14
N CYS A 144 11.97 -0.83 7.38
CA CYS A 144 12.85 -1.50 6.45
C CYS A 144 14.22 -1.68 7.09
N ILE A 145 14.62 -2.93 7.27
CA ILE A 145 15.89 -3.29 7.91
C ILE A 145 16.81 -3.99 6.89
N PRO A 146 18.13 -3.76 6.97
CA PRO A 146 19.07 -4.58 6.21
C PRO A 146 19.08 -6.02 6.75
N GLU A 147 19.16 -7.00 5.85
CA GLU A 147 19.47 -8.36 6.28
C GLU A 147 20.95 -8.44 6.68
N PRO A 148 21.28 -9.14 7.75
CA PRO A 148 22.67 -9.47 8.04
C PRO A 148 23.14 -10.50 7.03
N PHE A 149 23.76 -10.02 5.96
CA PHE A 149 24.42 -10.87 4.98
C PHE A 149 25.79 -11.33 5.50
N PRO A 150 26.32 -12.47 5.03
CA PRO A 150 27.58 -13.01 5.52
C PRO A 150 28.81 -12.18 5.08
N TRP A 151 28.62 -11.17 4.23
CA TRP A 151 29.71 -10.37 3.65
C TRP A 151 30.03 -9.14 4.50
N GLU A 152 31.30 -8.76 4.51
CA GLU A 152 31.71 -7.46 5.05
C GLU A 152 31.17 -6.32 4.18
N GLY A 153 30.87 -5.16 4.80
CA GLY A 153 30.26 -4.03 4.15
C GLY A 153 28.77 -3.90 4.51
N ASN A 154 28.10 -2.94 3.89
CA ASN A 154 26.66 -2.71 4.08
C ASN A 154 25.89 -2.52 2.77
N GLY A 155 26.53 -2.79 1.62
CA GLY A 155 25.92 -2.66 0.30
C GLY A 155 25.79 -1.23 -0.22
N SER A 156 26.23 -0.21 0.50
CA SER A 156 26.29 1.16 -0.03
C SER A 156 27.43 1.34 -1.03
N GLU A 157 27.36 2.38 -1.86
CA GLU A 157 28.44 2.73 -2.81
C GLU A 157 29.77 2.96 -2.11
N SER A 158 29.75 3.60 -0.92
CA SER A 158 30.97 3.89 -0.14
C SER A 158 31.46 2.69 0.68
N ASN A 159 30.62 1.69 0.93
CA ASN A 159 30.95 0.49 1.69
C ASN A 159 30.24 -0.75 1.11
N PRO A 160 30.61 -1.17 -0.11
CA PRO A 160 29.99 -2.28 -0.81
C PRO A 160 30.19 -3.62 -0.07
N TYR A 161 29.31 -4.57 -0.29
CA TYR A 161 29.54 -5.94 0.15
C TYR A 161 30.76 -6.54 -0.52
N GLN A 162 31.65 -7.13 0.26
CA GLN A 162 32.93 -7.66 -0.21
C GLN A 162 32.80 -9.16 -0.51
N LEU A 163 33.05 -9.53 -1.76
CA LEU A 163 33.10 -10.92 -2.21
C LEU A 163 34.55 -11.35 -2.36
N LYS A 164 35.02 -12.29 -1.53
CA LYS A 164 36.41 -12.70 -1.41
C LYS A 164 36.67 -14.11 -1.90
N THR A 165 35.64 -14.97 -1.86
CA THR A 165 35.74 -16.41 -2.14
C THR A 165 34.65 -16.92 -3.05
N ALA A 166 34.78 -18.15 -3.54
CA ALA A 166 33.73 -18.81 -4.30
C ALA A 166 32.49 -19.06 -3.45
N GLU A 167 32.67 -19.29 -2.13
CA GLU A 167 31.58 -19.45 -1.18
C GLU A 167 30.78 -18.17 -1.03
N ASP A 168 31.41 -16.97 -1.11
CA ASP A 168 30.70 -15.70 -1.07
C ASP A 168 29.82 -15.55 -2.32
N LEU A 169 30.32 -15.92 -3.49
CA LEU A 169 29.52 -15.91 -4.73
C LEU A 169 28.41 -16.96 -4.71
N GLU A 170 28.66 -18.12 -4.09
CA GLU A 170 27.65 -19.15 -3.89
C GLU A 170 26.52 -18.66 -2.99
N ALA A 171 26.87 -17.99 -1.86
CA ALA A 171 25.90 -17.37 -0.97
C ALA A 171 25.08 -16.29 -1.68
N LEU A 172 25.71 -15.45 -2.52
CA LEU A 172 25.01 -14.47 -3.34
C LEU A 172 24.04 -15.15 -4.32
N ARG A 173 24.50 -16.22 -4.98
CA ARG A 173 23.66 -17.02 -5.89
C ARG A 173 22.47 -17.61 -5.17
N GLU A 174 22.67 -18.17 -3.99
CA GLU A 174 21.59 -18.75 -3.18
C GLU A 174 20.56 -17.70 -2.78
N LYS A 175 21.02 -16.54 -2.31
CA LYS A 175 20.15 -15.41 -1.96
C LYS A 175 19.31 -14.94 -3.15
N VAL A 176 19.88 -14.86 -4.35
CA VAL A 176 19.14 -14.46 -5.55
C VAL A 176 18.23 -15.60 -6.04
N ASN A 177 18.79 -16.80 -6.24
CA ASN A 177 18.10 -17.87 -6.95
C ASN A 177 17.11 -18.65 -6.08
N THR A 178 17.30 -18.66 -4.77
CA THR A 178 16.48 -19.44 -3.83
C THR A 178 15.63 -18.54 -2.94
N ASP A 179 16.26 -17.52 -2.34
CA ASP A 179 15.59 -16.64 -1.38
C ASP A 179 14.88 -15.45 -2.06
N GLY A 180 15.17 -15.19 -3.34
CA GLY A 180 14.48 -14.18 -4.13
C GLY A 180 14.94 -12.75 -3.92
N TYR A 181 16.15 -12.54 -3.45
CA TYR A 181 16.70 -11.19 -3.32
C TYR A 181 17.10 -10.63 -4.68
N SER A 182 16.64 -9.43 -5.02
CA SER A 182 17.08 -8.70 -6.22
C SER A 182 18.36 -7.91 -5.99
N PHE A 183 18.63 -7.50 -4.75
CA PHE A 183 19.72 -6.59 -4.36
C PHE A 183 19.68 -5.25 -5.10
N ASP A 184 18.50 -4.79 -5.49
CA ASP A 184 18.35 -3.52 -6.19
C ASP A 184 18.92 -2.35 -5.37
N GLY A 185 19.78 -1.54 -6.02
CA GLY A 185 20.46 -0.42 -5.38
C GLY A 185 21.61 -0.79 -4.44
N MET A 186 21.94 -2.09 -4.28
CA MET A 186 23.06 -2.55 -3.46
C MET A 186 24.31 -2.76 -4.31
N ASN A 187 25.46 -2.45 -3.72
CA ASN A 187 26.77 -2.55 -4.35
C ASN A 187 27.55 -3.72 -3.77
N PHE A 188 28.20 -4.44 -4.66
CA PHE A 188 29.11 -5.55 -4.37
C PHE A 188 30.46 -5.29 -5.00
N ARG A 189 31.55 -5.71 -4.37
CA ARG A 189 32.90 -5.62 -4.90
C ARG A 189 33.63 -6.93 -4.74
N MET A 190 34.20 -7.42 -5.85
CA MET A 190 35.12 -8.55 -5.83
C MET A 190 36.48 -8.09 -5.29
N MET A 191 36.96 -8.75 -4.24
CA MET A 191 38.16 -8.38 -3.53
C MET A 191 39.37 -9.21 -3.95
N ALA A 192 39.16 -10.23 -4.78
CA ALA A 192 40.17 -11.15 -5.28
C ALA A 192 39.71 -11.84 -6.58
N ASP A 193 40.67 -12.41 -7.33
CA ASP A 193 40.36 -13.32 -8.43
C ASP A 193 39.72 -14.59 -7.86
N ILE A 194 38.48 -14.88 -8.27
CA ILE A 194 37.70 -16.03 -7.76
C ILE A 194 37.62 -17.10 -8.85
N THR A 195 38.15 -18.28 -8.58
CA THR A 195 37.97 -19.43 -9.46
C THR A 195 36.69 -20.14 -9.13
N LEU A 196 35.77 -20.20 -10.10
CA LEU A 196 34.50 -20.90 -9.96
C LEU A 196 34.64 -22.38 -10.29
N PRO A 197 33.85 -23.27 -9.62
CA PRO A 197 33.79 -24.68 -9.96
C PRO A 197 33.22 -24.90 -11.37
N SER A 198 33.58 -26.02 -12.01
CA SER A 198 33.20 -26.33 -13.40
C SER A 198 31.69 -26.51 -13.61
N ASP A 199 30.95 -26.76 -12.53
CA ASP A 199 29.49 -26.94 -12.51
C ASP A 199 28.75 -25.70 -12.02
N TRP A 200 29.43 -24.54 -12.00
CA TRP A 200 28.85 -23.28 -11.54
C TRP A 200 27.55 -22.93 -12.27
N LYS A 201 26.56 -22.53 -11.52
CA LYS A 201 25.29 -22.04 -12.05
C LYS A 201 25.22 -20.50 -11.95
N PRO A 202 24.68 -19.82 -12.98
CA PRO A 202 24.61 -18.35 -12.97
C PRO A 202 23.86 -17.79 -11.76
N ILE A 203 24.23 -16.58 -11.37
CA ILE A 203 23.48 -15.74 -10.44
C ILE A 203 22.34 -15.07 -11.22
N GLY A 204 21.13 -15.28 -10.78
CA GLY A 204 19.95 -14.90 -11.53
C GLY A 204 19.70 -15.84 -12.73
N GLY A 205 18.47 -15.98 -13.13
CA GLY A 205 18.11 -16.83 -14.27
C GLY A 205 16.81 -17.59 -14.01
N LEU A 206 16.37 -18.38 -14.99
CA LEU A 206 15.21 -19.26 -14.87
C LEU A 206 15.50 -20.38 -13.87
N ALA A 207 15.10 -20.21 -12.62
CA ALA A 207 14.94 -21.36 -11.75
C ALA A 207 13.80 -22.22 -12.32
N THR A 208 14.11 -23.47 -12.65
CA THR A 208 13.09 -24.42 -13.12
C THR A 208 12.04 -24.59 -12.03
N GLY A 209 10.84 -24.09 -12.25
CA GLY A 209 9.71 -24.22 -11.33
C GLY A 209 9.06 -22.93 -10.85
N HIS A 210 9.66 -21.79 -11.09
CA HIS A 210 9.06 -20.48 -10.77
C HIS A 210 8.61 -19.80 -12.04
N GLY A 211 7.29 -19.54 -12.15
CA GLY A 211 6.69 -18.90 -13.30
C GLY A 211 7.09 -17.43 -13.45
N LEU A 212 6.85 -16.89 -14.64
CA LEU A 212 6.90 -15.44 -14.87
C LEU A 212 5.88 -14.76 -13.95
N SER A 213 6.22 -13.58 -13.42
CA SER A 213 5.21 -12.73 -12.78
C SER A 213 4.09 -12.41 -13.78
N GLU A 214 2.91 -12.03 -13.30
CA GLU A 214 1.78 -11.60 -14.13
C GLU A 214 2.14 -10.51 -15.17
N ASN A 215 3.26 -9.80 -14.95
CA ASN A 215 3.78 -8.78 -15.85
C ASN A 215 4.97 -9.24 -16.73
N GLY A 216 5.24 -10.55 -16.82
CA GLY A 216 6.30 -11.11 -17.65
C GLY A 216 7.73 -10.82 -17.19
N LYS A 217 7.93 -10.30 -15.97
CA LYS A 217 9.26 -10.11 -15.37
C LYS A 217 9.70 -11.37 -14.64
N TYR A 218 11.00 -11.70 -14.77
CA TYR A 218 11.61 -12.76 -13.98
C TYR A 218 11.55 -12.40 -12.51
N LEU A 219 11.01 -13.30 -11.68
CA LEU A 219 10.88 -13.07 -10.23
C LEU A 219 12.24 -13.06 -9.51
N TRP A 220 13.29 -13.57 -10.16
CA TRP A 220 14.60 -13.76 -9.56
C TRP A 220 15.71 -13.22 -10.49
N ALA A 221 15.90 -11.93 -10.49
CA ALA A 221 16.97 -11.29 -11.22
C ALA A 221 17.88 -10.52 -10.26
N PHE A 222 19.19 -10.69 -10.39
CA PHE A 222 20.13 -9.82 -9.72
C PHE A 222 20.09 -8.43 -10.37
N SER A 223 19.80 -7.43 -9.59
CA SER A 223 19.70 -6.00 -9.99
C SER A 223 20.72 -5.13 -9.26
N GLY A 224 21.62 -5.74 -8.46
CA GLY A 224 22.69 -5.05 -7.77
C GLY A 224 23.81 -4.63 -8.74
N ILE A 225 24.72 -3.81 -8.24
CA ILE A 225 25.92 -3.35 -8.96
C ILE A 225 27.08 -4.23 -8.49
N LEU A 226 27.72 -4.93 -9.42
CA LEU A 226 28.92 -5.75 -9.15
C LEU A 226 30.14 -5.08 -9.81
N ASP A 227 31.10 -4.67 -8.98
CA ASP A 227 32.40 -4.11 -9.38
C ASP A 227 33.49 -5.16 -9.13
N GLY A 228 34.33 -5.39 -10.15
CA GLY A 228 35.34 -6.43 -10.12
C GLY A 228 36.67 -6.03 -10.73
#